data_37a1272fd07e0ef1535b75f7a5b1ed3d
#
_entry.id   37a1272fd07e0ef1535b75f7a5b1ed3d
#
_cell.length_a   1.000
_cell.length_b   1.000
_cell.length_c   1.000
_cell.angle_alpha   90.00
_cell.angle_beta   90.00
_cell.angle_gamma   90.00
#
_symmetry.space_group_name_H-M   'P 1'
#
loop_
_entity.id
_entity.type
_entity.pdbx_description
1 polymer ?
#
loop_
_entity_poly.entity_id
_entity_poly.type
_entity_poly.pdbx_seq_one_letter_code
_entity_poly.pdbx_strand_id
1 'polypeptide(L)'
;MINIYGSSRYKINKKSLKNFAQSLIEKYQIGKIAVVNIVLVGKRKMTQISSTYKGEHEALPVLSFSYYQDKTIADNIIGEVVICYPQAVLLAAQREKKVDDMFKLLVEHGIQNLFMKS
;
A
#
# COMPACT_ATOMS: atom_id res chain seq x y z
N MET A 1 -12.57 2.30 -5.30
CA MET A 1 -11.75 1.75 -6.41
C MET A 1 -10.30 1.59 -5.99
N ILE A 2 -9.72 0.47 -6.33
CA ILE A 2 -8.32 0.17 -6.03
C ILE A 2 -7.53 0.14 -7.35
N ASN A 3 -6.45 0.88 -7.41
CA ASN A 3 -5.50 0.82 -8.52
C ASN A 3 -4.18 0.26 -8.00
N ILE A 4 -3.57 -0.63 -8.77
CA ILE A 4 -2.28 -1.22 -8.40
C ILE A 4 -1.28 -0.89 -9.50
N TYR A 5 -0.20 -0.23 -9.12
CA TYR A 5 0.88 0.17 -10.01
C TYR A 5 2.19 -0.50 -9.61
N GLY A 6 3.00 -0.81 -10.59
CA GLY A 6 4.32 -1.39 -10.34
C GLY A 6 4.87 -2.07 -11.57
N SER A 7 6.13 -2.48 -11.50
CA SER A 7 6.80 -3.16 -12.60
C SER A 7 6.15 -4.53 -12.84
N SER A 8 6.07 -4.93 -14.11
CA SER A 8 5.59 -6.26 -14.48
C SER A 8 6.50 -7.38 -13.95
N ARG A 9 7.71 -7.03 -13.52
CA ARG A 9 8.63 -8.00 -12.90
C ARG A 9 8.18 -8.44 -11.51
N TYR A 10 7.33 -7.65 -10.86
CA TYR A 10 6.83 -7.96 -9.52
C TYR A 10 5.68 -8.96 -9.62
N LYS A 11 5.95 -10.19 -9.22
CA LYS A 11 5.02 -11.31 -9.36
C LYS A 11 4.08 -11.37 -8.15
N ILE A 12 2.86 -10.90 -8.32
CA ILE A 12 1.78 -11.04 -7.34
C ILE A 12 0.48 -11.28 -8.07
N ASN A 13 -0.50 -11.83 -7.36
CA ASN A 13 -1.85 -11.95 -7.88
C ASN A 13 -2.58 -10.62 -7.69
N LYS A 14 -2.47 -9.74 -8.69
CA LYS A 14 -3.05 -8.39 -8.61
C LYS A 14 -4.56 -8.41 -8.45
N LYS A 15 -5.23 -9.34 -9.11
CA LYS A 15 -6.69 -9.45 -9.03
C LYS A 15 -7.13 -9.80 -7.61
N SER A 16 -6.50 -10.79 -7.00
CA SER A 16 -6.81 -11.19 -5.63
C SER A 16 -6.52 -10.06 -4.64
N LEU A 17 -5.39 -9.38 -4.80
CA LEU A 17 -5.02 -8.28 -3.93
C LEU A 17 -6.00 -7.10 -4.08
N LYS A 18 -6.38 -6.79 -5.30
CA LYS A 18 -7.34 -5.73 -5.58
C LYS A 18 -8.69 -6.02 -4.93
N ASN A 19 -9.19 -7.26 -5.08
CA ASN A 19 -10.47 -7.65 -4.48
C ASN A 19 -10.41 -7.59 -2.96
N PHE A 20 -9.32 -8.04 -2.37
CA PHE A 20 -9.12 -7.96 -0.93
C PHE A 20 -9.12 -6.52 -0.44
N ALA A 21 -8.36 -5.64 -1.10
CA ALA A 21 -8.29 -4.23 -0.73
C ALA A 21 -9.65 -3.54 -0.88
N GLN A 22 -10.38 -3.86 -1.94
CA GLN A 22 -11.72 -3.31 -2.17
C GLN A 22 -12.67 -3.71 -1.05
N SER A 23 -12.61 -4.96 -0.59
CA SER A 23 -13.45 -5.42 0.51
C SER A 23 -13.12 -4.69 1.82
N LEU A 24 -11.86 -4.32 2.04
CA LEU A 24 -11.47 -3.53 3.21
C LEU A 24 -12.06 -2.13 3.16
N ILE A 25 -12.04 -1.50 1.98
CA ILE A 25 -12.61 -0.16 1.82
C ILE A 25 -14.11 -0.19 2.10
N GLU A 26 -14.80 -1.21 1.59
CA GLU A 26 -16.23 -1.39 1.85
C GLU A 26 -16.51 -1.60 3.33
N LYS A 27 -15.66 -2.37 4.00
CA LYS A 27 -15.77 -2.61 5.44
C LYS A 27 -15.68 -1.31 6.24
N TYR A 28 -14.84 -0.37 5.82
CA TYR A 28 -14.70 0.92 6.50
C TYR A 28 -15.78 1.92 6.09
N GLN A 29 -16.71 1.52 5.23
CA GLN A 29 -17.87 2.31 4.80
C GLN A 29 -17.49 3.70 4.27
N ILE A 30 -16.41 3.75 3.52
CA ILE A 30 -15.95 4.99 2.96
C ILE A 30 -16.64 5.19 1.61
N GLY A 31 -17.21 6.35 1.43
CA GLY A 31 -18.09 6.74 0.35
C GLY A 31 -17.82 6.13 -1.02
N LYS A 32 -18.80 6.18 -1.87
CA LYS A 32 -18.86 5.47 -3.16
C LYS A 32 -17.71 5.73 -4.12
N ILE A 33 -16.91 6.79 -3.90
CA ILE A 33 -15.89 7.23 -4.83
C ILE A 33 -14.50 7.19 -4.21
N ALA A 34 -14.32 6.34 -3.19
CA ALA A 34 -13.02 6.20 -2.56
C ALA A 34 -12.04 5.53 -3.52
N VAL A 35 -10.90 6.18 -3.77
CA VAL A 35 -9.83 5.62 -4.58
C VAL A 35 -8.58 5.50 -3.72
N VAL A 36 -8.01 4.30 -3.69
CA VAL A 36 -6.74 4.05 -3.04
C VAL A 36 -5.79 3.47 -4.08
N ASN A 37 -4.63 4.06 -4.21
CA ASN A 37 -3.59 3.56 -5.10
C ASN A 37 -2.61 2.73 -4.29
N ILE A 38 -2.32 1.53 -4.77
CA ILE A 38 -1.30 0.65 -4.22
C ILE A 38 -0.13 0.69 -5.19
N VAL A 39 1.03 1.13 -4.72
CA VAL A 39 2.20 1.33 -5.56
C VAL A 39 3.31 0.40 -5.09
N LEU A 40 3.77 -0.46 -5.99
CA LEU A 40 4.86 -1.39 -5.71
C LEU A 40 6.17 -0.77 -6.20
N VAL A 41 7.14 -0.68 -5.32
CA VAL A 41 8.44 -0.06 -5.63
C VAL A 41 9.58 -1.00 -5.23
N GLY A 42 10.75 -0.72 -5.77
CA GLY A 42 11.97 -1.43 -5.39
C GLY A 42 12.57 -0.83 -4.13
N LYS A 43 13.65 -1.46 -3.66
CA LYS A 43 14.33 -1.09 -2.42
C LYS A 43 14.90 0.34 -2.48
N ARG A 44 15.51 0.70 -3.60
CA ARG A 44 16.13 2.02 -3.74
C ARG A 44 15.09 3.13 -3.64
N LYS A 45 13.98 2.98 -4.37
CA LYS A 45 12.91 3.96 -4.33
C LYS A 45 12.30 4.07 -2.95
N MET A 46 12.05 2.94 -2.30
CA MET A 46 11.48 2.96 -0.94
C MET A 46 12.45 3.60 0.05
N THR A 47 13.74 3.37 -0.08
CA THR A 47 14.73 4.01 0.79
C THR A 47 14.65 5.54 0.65
N GLN A 48 14.52 6.05 -0.57
CA GLN A 48 14.37 7.48 -0.81
C GLN A 48 13.09 8.02 -0.16
N ILE A 49 11.99 7.31 -0.32
CA ILE A 49 10.70 7.72 0.25
C ILE A 49 10.78 7.67 1.78
N SER A 50 11.32 6.60 2.35
CA SER A 50 11.47 6.44 3.80
C SER A 50 12.33 7.55 4.40
N SER A 51 13.43 7.90 3.73
CA SER A 51 14.33 8.95 4.17
C SER A 51 13.65 10.31 4.18
N THR A 52 12.90 10.60 3.11
CA THR A 52 12.23 11.90 2.97
C THR A 52 11.09 12.08 3.97
N TYR A 53 10.27 11.06 4.17
CA TYR A 53 9.02 11.19 4.92
C TYR A 53 9.06 10.65 6.34
N LYS A 54 10.00 9.77 6.66
CA LYS A 54 10.10 9.16 7.99
C LYS A 54 11.46 9.34 8.65
N GLY A 55 12.43 9.90 7.94
CA GLY A 55 13.79 9.99 8.45
C GLY A 55 14.49 8.65 8.62
N GLU A 56 13.94 7.61 7.99
CA GLU A 56 14.52 6.28 8.05
C GLU A 56 15.52 6.09 6.93
N HIS A 57 16.66 5.48 7.23
CA HIS A 57 17.70 5.24 6.24
C HIS A 57 17.59 3.87 5.58
N GLU A 58 16.53 3.13 5.88
CA GLU A 58 16.27 1.81 5.32
C GLU A 58 14.96 1.80 4.56
N ALA A 59 14.83 0.84 3.63
CA ALA A 59 13.59 0.63 2.94
C ALA A 59 12.58 -0.01 3.89
N LEU A 60 11.52 0.73 4.22
CA LEU A 60 10.41 0.18 4.98
C LEU A 60 9.58 -0.76 4.10
N PRO A 61 8.89 -1.75 4.67
CA PRO A 61 8.04 -2.64 3.86
C PRO A 61 6.84 -1.92 3.27
N VAL A 62 6.24 -0.99 4.02
CA VAL A 62 5.03 -0.30 3.59
C VAL A 62 4.99 1.11 4.17
N LEU A 63 4.49 2.05 3.39
CA LEU A 63 4.20 3.42 3.82
C LEU A 63 2.85 3.84 3.27
N SER A 64 2.11 4.60 4.07
CA SER A 64 0.80 5.11 3.67
C SER A 64 0.82 6.64 3.63
N PHE A 65 0.23 7.20 2.59
CA PHE A 65 0.10 8.64 2.41
C PHE A 65 -1.38 8.99 2.26
N SER A 66 -1.92 9.74 3.21
CA SER A 66 -3.31 10.13 3.18
C SER A 66 -3.47 11.48 2.49
N TYR A 67 -4.35 11.53 1.51
CA TYR A 67 -4.74 12.77 0.82
C TYR A 67 -6.13 13.22 1.21
N TYR A 68 -6.68 12.60 2.23
CA TYR A 68 -8.07 12.78 2.64
C TYR A 68 -8.42 14.24 2.89
N GLN A 69 -7.51 15.02 3.46
CA GLN A 69 -7.75 16.42 3.79
C GLN A 69 -7.10 17.39 2.81
N ASP A 70 -6.44 16.89 1.80
CA ASP A 70 -5.76 17.75 0.82
C ASP A 70 -6.70 18.06 -0.34
N LYS A 71 -7.27 19.26 -0.32
CA LYS A 71 -8.20 19.70 -1.35
C LYS A 71 -7.55 20.01 -2.69
N THR A 72 -6.22 20.01 -2.76
CA THR A 72 -5.51 20.22 -4.02
C THR A 72 -5.37 18.93 -4.82
N ILE A 73 -5.62 17.78 -4.19
CA ILE A 73 -5.61 16.48 -4.85
C ILE A 73 -7.02 16.18 -5.39
N ALA A 74 -7.12 15.36 -6.41
CA ALA A 74 -8.41 14.96 -6.96
C ALA A 74 -9.34 14.48 -5.84
N ASP A 75 -10.58 14.96 -5.85
CA ASP A 75 -11.54 14.78 -4.75
C ASP A 75 -11.79 13.33 -4.38
N ASN A 76 -11.57 12.40 -5.31
CA ASN A 76 -11.86 10.99 -5.09
C ASN A 76 -10.65 10.17 -4.67
N ILE A 77 -9.46 10.77 -4.53
CA ILE A 77 -8.27 10.05 -4.09
C ILE A 77 -8.11 10.22 -2.59
N ILE A 78 -8.19 9.12 -1.86
CA ILE A 78 -8.07 9.12 -0.41
C ILE A 78 -6.62 8.97 0.02
N GLY A 79 -5.85 8.15 -0.69
CA GLY A 79 -4.45 7.99 -0.36
C GLY A 79 -3.74 6.95 -1.19
N GLU A 80 -2.50 6.75 -0.84
CA GLU A 80 -1.64 5.76 -1.47
C GLU A 80 -1.01 4.86 -0.43
N VAL A 81 -0.90 3.59 -0.78
CA VAL A 81 -0.16 2.60 0.01
C VAL A 81 1.04 2.17 -0.84
N VAL A 82 2.23 2.53 -0.40
CA VAL A 82 3.46 2.20 -1.12
C VAL A 82 4.09 0.98 -0.46
N ILE A 83 4.34 -0.07 -1.24
CA ILE A 83 4.90 -1.32 -0.73
C ILE A 83 6.22 -1.60 -1.44
N CYS A 84 7.26 -1.87 -0.65
CA CYS A 84 8.55 -2.29 -1.18
C CYS A 84 8.49 -3.78 -1.49
N TYR A 85 8.44 -4.13 -2.78
CA TYR A 85 8.30 -5.53 -3.19
C TYR A 85 9.41 -6.43 -2.61
N PRO A 86 10.71 -6.08 -2.73
CA PRO A 86 11.76 -6.95 -2.17
C PRO A 86 11.64 -7.13 -0.66
N GLN A 87 11.26 -6.09 0.09
CA GLN A 87 11.10 -6.23 1.54
C GLN A 87 9.87 -7.08 1.88
N ALA A 88 8.80 -6.99 1.10
CA ALA A 88 7.63 -7.84 1.29
C ALA A 88 7.99 -9.32 1.07
N VAL A 89 8.77 -9.62 0.04
CA VAL A 89 9.23 -10.98 -0.23
C VAL A 89 10.10 -11.50 0.92
N LEU A 90 11.01 -10.65 1.41
CA LEU A 90 11.87 -11.00 2.54
C LEU A 90 11.06 -11.30 3.80
N LEU A 91 10.08 -10.44 4.11
CA LEU A 91 9.19 -10.65 5.25
C LEU A 91 8.38 -11.93 5.11
N ALA A 92 7.89 -12.23 3.91
CA ALA A 92 7.16 -13.47 3.66
C ALA A 92 8.03 -14.68 4.00
N ALA A 93 9.29 -14.66 3.57
CA ALA A 93 10.22 -15.75 3.85
C ALA A 93 10.50 -15.85 5.36
N GLN A 94 10.75 -14.72 6.02
CA GLN A 94 11.03 -14.70 7.46
C GLN A 94 9.87 -15.21 8.30
N ARG A 95 8.65 -14.96 7.86
CA ARG A 95 7.44 -15.35 8.59
C ARG A 95 6.79 -16.62 8.06
N GLU A 96 7.47 -17.31 7.14
CA GLU A 96 6.97 -18.55 6.54
C GLU A 96 5.58 -18.38 5.94
N LYS A 97 5.37 -17.27 5.24
CA LYS A 97 4.11 -16.97 4.56
C LYS A 97 4.32 -16.93 3.05
N LYS A 98 3.24 -17.17 2.32
CA LYS A 98 3.25 -16.95 0.87
C LYS A 98 3.36 -15.46 0.59
N VAL A 99 3.99 -15.10 -0.53
CA VAL A 99 4.18 -13.70 -0.91
C VAL A 99 2.82 -12.99 -1.04
N ASP A 100 1.85 -13.61 -1.69
CA ASP A 100 0.52 -13.00 -1.85
C ASP A 100 -0.15 -12.73 -0.50
N ASP A 101 -0.01 -13.65 0.46
CA ASP A 101 -0.57 -13.46 1.80
C ASP A 101 0.12 -12.32 2.53
N MET A 102 1.43 -12.20 2.38
CA MET A 102 2.17 -11.09 2.99
C MET A 102 1.72 -9.75 2.39
N PHE A 103 1.50 -9.69 1.08
CA PHE A 103 1.00 -8.47 0.46
C PHE A 103 -0.37 -8.08 1.00
N LYS A 104 -1.25 -9.05 1.25
CA LYS A 104 -2.55 -8.76 1.86
C LYS A 104 -2.40 -8.15 3.25
N LEU A 105 -1.49 -8.69 4.05
CA LEU A 105 -1.21 -8.13 5.38
C LEU A 105 -0.69 -6.69 5.29
N LEU A 106 0.24 -6.43 4.38
CA LEU A 106 0.81 -5.09 4.22
C LEU A 106 -0.23 -4.10 3.69
N VAL A 107 -1.07 -4.52 2.75
CA VAL A 107 -2.15 -3.69 2.24
C VAL A 107 -3.16 -3.37 3.34
N GLU A 108 -3.54 -4.38 4.14
CA GLU A 108 -4.44 -4.17 5.27
C GLU A 108 -3.87 -3.16 6.25
N HIS A 109 -2.60 -3.32 6.62
CA HIS A 109 -1.92 -2.38 7.51
C HIS A 109 -1.90 -0.97 6.91
N GLY A 110 -1.57 -0.86 5.64
CA GLY A 110 -1.53 0.43 4.95
C GLY A 110 -2.88 1.12 4.88
N ILE A 111 -3.92 0.37 4.53
CA ILE A 111 -5.29 0.91 4.45
C ILE A 111 -5.79 1.32 5.83
N GLN A 112 -5.52 0.52 6.85
CA GLN A 112 -5.88 0.88 8.23
C GLN A 112 -5.23 2.21 8.63
N ASN A 113 -3.97 2.40 8.27
CA ASN A 113 -3.28 3.65 8.57
C ASN A 113 -3.89 4.85 7.85
N LEU A 114 -4.46 4.65 6.67
CA LEU A 114 -5.14 5.73 5.95
C LEU A 114 -6.40 6.21 6.69
N PHE A 115 -7.13 5.29 7.29
CA PHE A 115 -8.46 5.58 7.84
C PHE A 115 -8.50 5.72 9.35
N MET A 116 -7.57 5.12 10.06
CA MET A 116 -7.55 5.16 11.52
C MET A 116 -6.61 6.22 12.07
N LYS A 117 -5.97 6.96 11.21
CA LYS A 117 -5.05 7.99 11.61
C LYS A 117 -5.84 9.23 12.00
N SER A 118 -5.79 9.57 13.23
CA SER A 118 -6.41 10.79 13.73
C SER A 118 -5.65 12.03 13.29
#